data_8341bac37a28a0c5d96e7f32c8997995
#
_entry.id   8341bac37a28a0c5d96e7f32c8997995
#
_cell.length_a   1.000
_cell.length_b   1.000
_cell.length_c   1.000
_cell.angle_alpha   90.00
_cell.angle_beta   90.00
_cell.angle_gamma   90.00
#
_symmetry.space_group_name_H-M   'P 1'
#
loop_
_entity.id
_entity.type
_entity.pdbx_description
1 polymer ?
#
loop_
_entity_poly.entity_id
_entity_poly.type
_entity_poly.pdbx_seq_one_letter_code
_entity_poly.pdbx_strand_id
1 'polypeptide(L)'
;MRPVLACLVAAAIALPLTAAHAETKDPIGDLIGQVAAKVAPFLQTFDLKATLYHLGLRGIHDHDSLGCKVVPMRTAAVDGVTVKRHSVLFIKETVGLPMPDGRLHDGYWFASDIGGGIHSGRIDLFTGEGRSSMLPMLHLNLATLTVAKVGEFTGCPQT
;
A
#
# COMPACT_ATOMS: atom_id res chain seq x y z
N MET A 1 86.03 -14.67 22.85
CA MET A 1 85.16 -15.54 22.06
C MET A 1 83.78 -15.48 22.60
N ARG A 2 82.86 -14.81 21.90
CA ARG A 2 81.48 -14.68 22.27
C ARG A 2 80.59 -15.45 21.26
N PRO A 3 79.69 -16.34 21.66
CA PRO A 3 78.74 -16.96 20.72
C PRO A 3 77.60 -16.04 20.39
N VAL A 4 77.32 -15.94 19.11
CA VAL A 4 76.16 -15.20 18.55
C VAL A 4 74.91 -16.10 18.61
N LEU A 5 73.94 -15.68 19.37
CA LEU A 5 72.66 -16.41 19.48
C LEU A 5 71.74 -15.95 18.30
N ALA A 6 71.50 -16.89 17.41
CA ALA A 6 70.56 -16.65 16.29
C ALA A 6 69.11 -16.79 16.76
N CYS A 7 68.37 -15.70 16.72
CA CYS A 7 66.88 -15.65 16.97
C CYS A 7 66.15 -16.09 15.70
N LEU A 8 65.51 -17.25 15.71
CA LEU A 8 64.56 -17.70 14.69
C LEU A 8 63.22 -17.06 14.95
N VAL A 9 62.85 -16.14 14.08
CA VAL A 9 61.49 -15.56 14.07
C VAL A 9 60.60 -16.47 13.24
N ALA A 10 59.68 -17.16 13.90
CA ALA A 10 58.63 -17.94 13.23
C ALA A 10 57.52 -17.00 12.81
N ALA A 11 57.40 -16.76 11.51
CA ALA A 11 56.25 -16.02 10.94
C ALA A 11 55.02 -16.92 10.89
N ALA A 12 54.06 -16.65 11.76
CA ALA A 12 52.76 -17.31 11.70
C ALA A 12 51.91 -16.66 10.56
N ILE A 13 51.69 -17.41 9.50
CA ILE A 13 50.81 -17.05 8.40
C ILE A 13 49.39 -17.30 8.89
N ALA A 14 48.67 -16.22 9.25
CA ALA A 14 47.22 -16.26 9.51
C ALA A 14 46.47 -16.30 8.16
N LEU A 15 45.92 -17.47 7.83
CA LEU A 15 44.98 -17.62 6.73
C LEU A 15 43.65 -16.98 7.12
N PRO A 16 43.06 -16.08 6.30
CA PRO A 16 41.74 -15.57 6.57
C PRO A 16 40.70 -16.68 6.37
N LEU A 17 39.96 -17.03 7.44
CA LEU A 17 38.80 -17.89 7.35
C LEU A 17 37.70 -17.07 6.63
N THR A 18 37.59 -17.21 5.32
CA THR A 18 36.41 -16.75 4.57
C THR A 18 35.27 -17.71 4.89
N ALA A 19 34.40 -17.32 5.80
CA ALA A 19 33.12 -17.98 6.00
C ALA A 19 32.32 -17.85 4.70
N ALA A 20 32.28 -18.92 3.91
CA ALA A 20 31.36 -19.06 2.81
C ALA A 20 29.95 -19.10 3.42
N HIS A 21 29.21 -17.96 3.38
CA HIS A 21 27.80 -17.97 3.61
C HIS A 21 27.16 -18.72 2.44
N ALA A 22 26.75 -19.96 2.70
CA ALA A 22 25.88 -20.68 1.77
C ALA A 22 24.58 -19.88 1.69
N GLU A 23 24.36 -19.14 0.60
CA GLU A 23 23.05 -18.59 0.27
C GLU A 23 22.07 -19.75 0.21
N THR A 24 21.23 -19.86 1.24
CA THR A 24 20.10 -20.79 1.21
C THR A 24 19.17 -20.29 0.13
N LYS A 25 19.20 -20.97 -1.02
CA LYS A 25 18.30 -20.71 -2.14
C LYS A 25 16.87 -20.93 -1.65
N ASP A 26 16.09 -19.84 -1.54
CA ASP A 26 14.67 -19.89 -1.23
C ASP A 26 13.88 -19.97 -2.54
N PRO A 27 13.52 -21.17 -3.04
CA PRO A 27 12.85 -21.31 -4.33
C PRO A 27 11.44 -20.70 -4.34
N ILE A 28 10.82 -20.54 -3.16
CA ILE A 28 9.52 -19.91 -3.04
C ILE A 28 9.67 -18.39 -3.13
N GLY A 29 10.63 -17.81 -2.44
CA GLY A 29 10.94 -16.39 -2.52
C GLY A 29 11.35 -15.98 -3.94
N ASP A 30 12.18 -16.80 -4.61
CA ASP A 30 12.58 -16.60 -6.00
C ASP A 30 11.39 -16.63 -6.96
N LEU A 31 10.45 -17.58 -6.77
CA LEU A 31 9.24 -17.68 -7.58
C LEU A 31 8.32 -16.48 -7.37
N ILE A 32 8.11 -16.07 -6.12
CA ILE A 32 7.32 -14.87 -5.78
C ILE A 32 7.95 -13.64 -6.42
N GLY A 33 9.27 -13.48 -6.33
CA GLY A 33 9.99 -12.37 -6.95
C GLY A 33 9.83 -12.33 -8.48
N GLN A 34 9.90 -13.48 -9.14
CA GLN A 34 9.71 -13.59 -10.59
C GLN A 34 8.27 -13.25 -11.01
N VAL A 35 7.27 -13.71 -10.27
CA VAL A 35 5.86 -13.38 -10.53
C VAL A 35 5.63 -11.89 -10.29
N ALA A 36 6.10 -11.34 -9.18
CA ALA A 36 5.99 -9.92 -8.88
C ALA A 36 6.65 -9.05 -9.96
N ALA A 37 7.84 -9.41 -10.44
CA ALA A 37 8.53 -8.69 -11.51
C ALA A 37 7.77 -8.73 -12.86
N LYS A 38 7.06 -9.82 -13.14
CA LYS A 38 6.22 -9.94 -14.35
C LYS A 38 4.94 -9.13 -14.26
N VAL A 39 4.36 -9.00 -13.07
CA VAL A 39 3.08 -8.29 -12.87
C VAL A 39 3.28 -6.80 -12.65
N ALA A 40 4.40 -6.40 -12.04
CA ALA A 40 4.71 -5.00 -11.72
C ALA A 40 4.56 -4.02 -12.92
N PRO A 41 4.98 -4.34 -14.16
CA PRO A 41 4.79 -3.45 -15.31
C PRO A 41 3.33 -3.22 -15.71
N PHE A 42 2.41 -4.08 -15.26
CA PHE A 42 0.98 -3.97 -15.54
C PHE A 42 0.20 -3.26 -14.42
N LEU A 43 0.83 -3.03 -13.27
CA LEU A 43 0.23 -2.30 -12.16
C LEU A 43 0.47 -0.82 -12.35
N GLN A 44 -0.62 -0.09 -12.60
CA GLN A 44 -0.58 1.36 -12.61
C GLN A 44 -0.60 1.87 -11.17
N THR A 45 0.48 2.52 -10.73
CA THR A 45 0.62 3.06 -9.38
C THR A 45 0.58 4.58 -9.39
N PHE A 46 0.04 5.16 -8.32
CA PHE A 46 -0.10 6.60 -8.12
C PHE A 46 0.29 6.95 -6.69
N ASP A 47 0.96 8.07 -6.50
CA ASP A 47 1.14 8.69 -5.19
C ASP A 47 0.06 9.78 -5.05
N LEU A 48 -0.94 9.51 -4.22
CA LEU A 48 -2.10 10.38 -4.05
C LEU A 48 -2.18 10.90 -2.62
N LYS A 49 -2.44 12.20 -2.48
CA LYS A 49 -2.75 12.80 -1.19
C LYS A 49 -4.16 12.41 -0.76
N ALA A 50 -4.26 11.71 0.36
CA ALA A 50 -5.54 11.27 0.88
C ALA A 50 -6.26 12.37 1.66
N THR A 51 -7.58 12.40 1.52
CA THR A 51 -8.51 13.05 2.44
C THR A 51 -9.54 12.03 2.91
N LEU A 52 -10.25 12.36 3.98
CA LEU A 52 -11.26 11.48 4.57
C LEU A 52 -12.60 12.20 4.58
N TYR A 53 -13.67 11.49 4.23
CA TYR A 53 -15.03 12.02 4.32
C TYR A 53 -16.00 11.02 4.95
N HIS A 54 -17.14 11.53 5.44
CA HIS A 54 -18.15 10.74 6.12
C HIS A 54 -19.56 11.26 5.82
N LEU A 55 -20.57 10.43 6.01
CA LEU A 55 -21.97 10.90 6.01
C LEU A 55 -22.20 11.87 7.17
N GLY A 56 -23.03 12.88 6.91
CA GLY A 56 -23.31 13.97 7.87
C GLY A 56 -22.52 15.25 7.58
N LEU A 57 -21.56 15.23 6.64
CA LEU A 57 -21.01 16.45 6.07
C LEU A 57 -22.00 17.06 5.06
N ARG A 58 -22.04 18.41 5.02
CA ARG A 58 -22.90 19.11 4.08
C ARG A 58 -22.56 18.73 2.63
N GLY A 59 -23.56 18.32 1.86
CA GLY A 59 -23.41 17.94 0.45
C GLY A 59 -22.91 16.52 0.22
N ILE A 60 -22.71 15.73 1.28
CA ILE A 60 -22.39 14.31 1.17
C ILE A 60 -23.69 13.50 1.28
N HIS A 61 -23.92 12.64 0.31
CA HIS A 61 -25.08 11.76 0.20
C HIS A 61 -24.66 10.30 0.42
N ASP A 62 -25.64 9.44 0.67
CA ASP A 62 -25.44 8.01 0.87
C ASP A 62 -25.28 7.21 -0.43
N HIS A 63 -25.33 7.89 -1.57
CA HIS A 63 -25.06 7.34 -2.89
C HIS A 63 -23.90 8.08 -3.56
N ASP A 64 -23.03 7.32 -4.22
CA ASP A 64 -21.91 7.83 -4.99
C ASP A 64 -22.32 8.32 -6.39
N SER A 65 -21.39 8.80 -7.16
CA SER A 65 -21.62 9.32 -8.52
C SER A 65 -21.97 8.25 -9.56
N LEU A 66 -21.92 6.96 -9.23
CA LEU A 66 -22.46 5.85 -10.03
C LEU A 66 -23.91 5.53 -9.65
N GLY A 67 -24.45 6.16 -8.60
CA GLY A 67 -25.77 5.84 -8.03
C GLY A 67 -25.74 4.63 -7.09
N CYS A 68 -24.57 4.17 -6.69
CA CYS A 68 -24.40 3.06 -5.76
C CYS A 68 -24.35 3.57 -4.32
N LYS A 69 -24.90 2.78 -3.39
CA LYS A 69 -24.76 3.09 -1.97
C LYS A 69 -23.29 3.10 -1.56
N VAL A 70 -22.86 4.16 -0.89
CA VAL A 70 -21.47 4.23 -0.39
C VAL A 70 -21.24 3.20 0.70
N VAL A 71 -20.08 2.56 0.67
CA VAL A 71 -19.71 1.51 1.62
C VAL A 71 -18.50 1.98 2.43
N PRO A 72 -18.62 1.99 3.79
CA PRO A 72 -17.54 2.42 4.67
C PRO A 72 -16.25 1.66 4.40
N MET A 73 -15.15 2.40 4.30
CA MET A 73 -13.81 1.88 4.05
C MET A 73 -13.71 1.00 2.78
N ARG A 74 -14.58 1.28 1.78
CA ARG A 74 -14.56 0.62 0.45
C ARG A 74 -14.75 1.63 -0.67
N THR A 75 -15.59 2.64 -0.48
CA THR A 75 -15.82 3.68 -1.48
C THR A 75 -14.70 4.71 -1.45
N ALA A 76 -14.11 4.97 -2.62
CA ALA A 76 -13.15 6.03 -2.83
C ALA A 76 -13.66 7.00 -3.88
N ALA A 77 -13.54 8.30 -3.61
CA ALA A 77 -13.80 9.34 -4.58
C ALA A 77 -12.49 9.79 -5.24
N VAL A 78 -12.50 9.92 -6.55
CA VAL A 78 -11.36 10.23 -7.40
C VAL A 78 -11.65 11.41 -8.32
N ASP A 79 -10.63 11.93 -9.01
CA ASP A 79 -10.78 13.02 -9.98
C ASP A 79 -11.37 12.56 -11.33
N GLY A 80 -11.42 11.25 -11.57
CA GLY A 80 -11.90 10.65 -12.82
C GLY A 80 -10.93 10.82 -14.02
N VAL A 81 -9.83 11.53 -13.83
CA VAL A 81 -8.81 11.79 -14.86
C VAL A 81 -7.55 10.97 -14.58
N THR A 82 -6.91 11.20 -13.44
CA THR A 82 -5.73 10.47 -12.98
C THR A 82 -6.08 9.03 -12.66
N VAL A 83 -7.12 8.86 -11.83
CA VAL A 83 -7.70 7.55 -11.52
C VAL A 83 -9.11 7.49 -12.11
N LYS A 84 -9.34 6.55 -13.01
CA LYS A 84 -10.66 6.38 -13.63
C LYS A 84 -11.65 5.78 -12.64
N ARG A 85 -12.93 6.20 -12.73
CA ARG A 85 -14.01 5.46 -12.09
C ARG A 85 -14.02 4.00 -12.56
N HIS A 86 -14.64 3.13 -11.81
CA HIS A 86 -14.65 1.67 -12.01
C HIS A 86 -13.29 1.00 -11.80
N SER A 87 -12.27 1.71 -11.30
CA SER A 87 -11.01 1.09 -10.90
C SER A 87 -11.13 0.40 -9.54
N VAL A 88 -10.61 -0.83 -9.45
CA VAL A 88 -10.29 -1.47 -8.17
C VAL A 88 -8.89 -1.02 -7.77
N LEU A 89 -8.79 -0.44 -6.59
CA LEU A 89 -7.57 0.13 -6.05
C LEU A 89 -7.07 -0.72 -4.88
N PHE A 90 -5.76 -0.87 -4.76
CA PHE A 90 -5.12 -1.41 -3.56
C PHE A 90 -4.29 -0.31 -2.90
N ILE A 91 -4.58 -0.05 -1.62
CA ILE A 91 -3.91 0.96 -0.79
C ILE A 91 -3.30 0.23 0.41
N LYS A 92 -1.99 -0.02 0.35
CA LYS A 92 -1.29 -0.83 1.36
C LYS A 92 -1.38 -0.25 2.78
N GLU A 93 -1.43 1.09 2.89
CA GLU A 93 -1.49 1.81 4.16
C GLU A 93 -2.82 1.59 4.92
N THR A 94 -3.83 1.01 4.25
CA THR A 94 -5.11 0.70 4.87
C THR A 94 -5.23 -0.76 5.32
N VAL A 95 -4.28 -1.62 4.95
CA VAL A 95 -4.29 -3.04 5.35
C VAL A 95 -4.20 -3.18 6.87
N GLY A 96 -5.09 -3.99 7.44
CA GLY A 96 -5.12 -4.26 8.87
C GLY A 96 -5.84 -3.21 9.72
N LEU A 97 -6.37 -2.13 9.12
CA LEU A 97 -7.17 -1.16 9.86
C LEU A 97 -8.52 -1.78 10.26
N PRO A 98 -9.04 -1.48 11.47
CA PRO A 98 -10.32 -2.00 11.91
C PRO A 98 -11.46 -1.37 11.10
N MET A 99 -12.32 -2.22 10.54
CA MET A 99 -13.50 -1.83 9.78
C MET A 99 -14.75 -1.77 10.70
N PRO A 100 -15.79 -1.02 10.31
CA PRO A 100 -17.04 -0.91 11.10
C PRO A 100 -17.77 -2.25 11.30
N ASP A 101 -17.54 -3.23 10.42
CA ASP A 101 -18.12 -4.57 10.51
C ASP A 101 -17.32 -5.54 11.40
N GLY A 102 -16.26 -5.06 12.05
CA GLY A 102 -15.39 -5.84 12.92
C GLY A 102 -14.29 -6.63 12.21
N ARG A 103 -14.23 -6.60 10.87
CA ARG A 103 -13.13 -7.19 10.09
C ARG A 103 -11.92 -6.25 10.05
N LEU A 104 -10.79 -6.77 9.62
CA LEU A 104 -9.63 -5.96 9.26
C LEU A 104 -9.66 -5.66 7.77
N HIS A 105 -9.29 -4.43 7.41
CA HIS A 105 -9.25 -3.97 6.03
C HIS A 105 -8.17 -4.72 5.24
N ASP A 106 -8.51 -5.17 4.05
CA ASP A 106 -7.63 -5.95 3.16
C ASP A 106 -6.87 -5.08 2.14
N GLY A 107 -7.03 -3.76 2.20
CA GLY A 107 -6.38 -2.81 1.30
C GLY A 107 -7.18 -2.48 0.05
N TYR A 108 -8.28 -3.18 -0.26
CA TYR A 108 -9.04 -2.96 -1.50
C TYR A 108 -10.09 -1.85 -1.36
N TRP A 109 -10.10 -0.97 -2.36
CA TRP A 109 -11.01 0.17 -2.50
C TRP A 109 -11.61 0.19 -3.89
N PHE A 110 -12.78 0.80 -4.01
CA PHE A 110 -13.49 0.95 -5.28
C PHE A 110 -13.62 2.43 -5.62
N ALA A 111 -13.03 2.85 -6.74
CA ALA A 111 -13.16 4.20 -7.28
C ALA A 111 -14.56 4.36 -7.91
N SER A 112 -15.59 4.42 -7.08
CA SER A 112 -16.99 4.52 -7.51
C SER A 112 -17.52 5.94 -7.43
N ASP A 113 -16.82 6.85 -6.76
CA ASP A 113 -17.26 8.23 -6.61
C ASP A 113 -16.36 9.24 -7.32
N ILE A 114 -16.90 10.43 -7.57
CA ILE A 114 -16.16 11.61 -8.03
C ILE A 114 -16.50 12.78 -7.11
N GLY A 115 -15.46 13.38 -6.54
CA GLY A 115 -15.61 14.59 -5.76
C GLY A 115 -15.34 15.84 -6.58
N GLY A 116 -16.29 16.80 -6.59
CA GLY A 116 -16.11 18.07 -7.30
C GLY A 116 -14.91 18.91 -6.82
N GLY A 117 -14.40 18.65 -5.62
CA GLY A 117 -13.20 19.27 -5.05
C GLY A 117 -11.94 18.41 -5.15
N ILE A 118 -12.04 17.22 -5.76
CA ILE A 118 -10.91 16.30 -5.91
C ILE A 118 -10.21 16.61 -7.23
N HIS A 119 -9.01 17.16 -7.14
CA HIS A 119 -8.17 17.45 -8.30
C HIS A 119 -7.04 16.42 -8.40
N SER A 120 -6.32 16.41 -9.53
CA SER A 120 -5.22 15.50 -9.80
C SER A 120 -4.24 15.37 -8.61
N GLY A 121 -3.84 14.15 -8.31
CA GLY A 121 -2.97 13.84 -7.18
C GLY A 121 -3.70 13.72 -5.82
N ARG A 122 -5.04 13.61 -5.82
CA ARG A 122 -5.83 13.41 -4.61
C ARG A 122 -6.77 12.21 -4.71
N ILE A 123 -7.07 11.65 -3.55
CA ILE A 123 -8.10 10.63 -3.34
C ILE A 123 -8.84 10.94 -2.04
N ASP A 124 -10.15 10.76 -2.03
CA ASP A 124 -10.97 10.95 -0.83
C ASP A 124 -11.59 9.61 -0.42
N LEU A 125 -11.34 9.19 0.83
CA LEU A 125 -11.68 7.87 1.33
C LEU A 125 -12.91 7.96 2.24
N PHE A 126 -13.98 7.25 1.88
CA PHE A 126 -15.20 7.19 2.67
C PHE A 126 -15.00 6.35 3.93
N THR A 127 -15.21 6.94 5.09
CA THR A 127 -14.98 6.27 6.38
C THR A 127 -16.23 5.69 7.01
N GLY A 128 -17.42 6.21 6.67
CA GLY A 128 -18.68 5.77 7.25
C GLY A 128 -19.57 6.90 7.71
N GLU A 129 -20.32 6.69 8.79
CA GLU A 129 -21.28 7.66 9.31
C GLU A 129 -20.69 8.47 10.47
N GLY A 130 -20.81 9.79 10.37
CA GLY A 130 -20.38 10.73 11.38
C GLY A 130 -18.86 10.82 11.54
N ARG A 131 -18.42 11.88 12.22
CA ARG A 131 -16.98 12.19 12.36
C ARG A 131 -16.17 11.10 13.07
N SER A 132 -16.78 10.33 13.97
CA SER A 132 -16.11 9.26 14.69
C SER A 132 -15.65 8.11 13.77
N SER A 133 -16.29 7.91 12.61
CA SER A 133 -15.90 6.91 11.64
C SER A 133 -14.51 7.15 11.06
N MET A 134 -14.01 8.38 11.13
CA MET A 134 -12.67 8.75 10.64
C MET A 134 -11.54 8.27 11.57
N LEU A 135 -11.81 7.98 12.83
CA LEU A 135 -10.78 7.73 13.85
C LEU A 135 -9.78 6.63 13.46
N PRO A 136 -10.19 5.46 12.94
CA PRO A 136 -9.24 4.41 12.55
C PRO A 136 -8.27 4.85 11.44
N MET A 137 -8.66 5.81 10.61
CA MET A 137 -7.92 6.26 9.44
C MET A 137 -7.33 7.66 9.60
N LEU A 138 -7.49 8.31 10.75
CA LEU A 138 -7.15 9.73 10.92
C LEU A 138 -5.69 10.04 10.62
N HIS A 139 -4.77 9.10 10.89
CA HIS A 139 -3.35 9.22 10.60
C HIS A 139 -3.04 9.24 9.09
N LEU A 140 -3.97 8.78 8.24
CA LEU A 140 -3.85 8.82 6.78
C LEU A 140 -4.35 10.14 6.19
N ASN A 141 -5.08 10.95 6.98
CA ASN A 141 -5.60 12.22 6.47
C ASN A 141 -4.47 13.18 6.13
N LEU A 142 -4.47 13.67 4.90
CA LEU A 142 -3.43 14.51 4.28
C LEU A 142 -2.08 13.78 4.05
N ALA A 143 -1.97 12.48 4.33
CA ALA A 143 -0.81 11.68 3.97
C ALA A 143 -0.80 11.39 2.45
N THR A 144 0.39 11.17 1.91
CA THR A 144 0.55 10.63 0.56
C THR A 144 0.53 9.11 0.65
N LEU A 145 -0.41 8.49 -0.08
CA LEU A 145 -0.60 7.04 -0.11
C LEU A 145 -0.12 6.48 -1.44
N THR A 146 0.44 5.27 -1.40
CA THR A 146 0.75 4.50 -2.61
C THR A 146 -0.47 3.71 -3.03
N VAL A 147 -1.10 4.13 -4.13
CA VAL A 147 -2.34 3.56 -4.66
C VAL A 147 -2.03 2.77 -5.93
N ALA A 148 -2.31 1.48 -5.93
CA ALA A 148 -2.17 0.63 -7.13
C ALA A 148 -3.54 0.36 -7.75
N LYS A 149 -3.70 0.59 -9.06
CA LYS A 149 -4.85 0.08 -9.80
C LYS A 149 -4.60 -1.41 -10.08
N VAL A 150 -5.45 -2.27 -9.52
CA VAL A 150 -5.29 -3.73 -9.58
C VAL A 150 -6.38 -4.42 -10.39
N GLY A 151 -7.39 -3.68 -10.84
CA GLY A 151 -8.48 -4.21 -11.65
C GLY A 151 -9.54 -3.18 -11.97
N GLU A 152 -10.64 -3.68 -12.49
CA GLU A 152 -11.84 -2.89 -12.80
C GLU A 152 -13.09 -3.64 -12.34
N PHE A 153 -14.17 -2.91 -12.08
CA PHE A 153 -15.47 -3.45 -11.74
C PHE A 153 -16.57 -2.85 -12.62
N THR A 154 -17.70 -3.52 -12.71
CA THR A 154 -18.89 -3.07 -13.45
C THR A 154 -20.09 -2.99 -12.51
N GLY A 155 -20.98 -2.03 -12.75
CA GLY A 155 -22.11 -1.78 -11.86
C GLY A 155 -21.68 -1.25 -10.50
N CYS A 156 -22.40 -1.65 -9.43
CA CYS A 156 -22.03 -1.29 -8.07
C CYS A 156 -21.00 -2.27 -7.49
N PRO A 157 -20.04 -1.79 -6.69
CA PRO A 157 -19.08 -2.64 -6.03
C PRO A 157 -19.76 -3.71 -5.17
N GLN A 158 -19.32 -4.95 -5.30
CA GLN A 158 -19.70 -6.04 -4.39
C GLN A 158 -18.73 -6.04 -3.22
N THR A 159 -19.21 -5.93 -2.00
CA THR A 159 -18.41 -5.78 -0.78
C THR A 159 -18.68 -6.90 0.22
#